data_e52095a9e974d67ea6a9b50f20c70233
#
_entry.id   e52095a9e974d67ea6a9b50f20c70233
#
_cell.length_a   1.000
_cell.length_b   1.000
_cell.length_c   1.000
_cell.angle_alpha   90.00
_cell.angle_beta   90.00
_cell.angle_gamma   90.00
#
_symmetry.space_group_name_H-M   'P 1'
#
loop_
_entity.id
_entity.type
_entity.pdbx_description
1 polymer ?
#
loop_
_entity_poly.entity_id
_entity_poly.type
_entity_poly.pdbx_seq_one_letter_code
_entity_poly.pdbx_strand_id
1 'polypeptide(L)'
;MTAALYLARARYRVVVIEKEHFGGQITITSQVVNYPGVEQASGVSLTDTMRRQAEGFGAEFLLAEVLKLQMDGDVKTVFTSRGELRCFGVLLATGAHPRRAGFLGEEEFRGRGVAYCATCDGEFFTGKEVFVVGGGFAAAEESVFLTKYASHVTVLIRGDGFTCVPAVAEPALNHEKITVLTNREVLVVSGEGGLDFLKYRDTRTGEVTEYRSESGESFGIFVFAGYAPATELVRGIAELDDNGYIKTDRTQKTSRDGLYAAGDVCIKPLRQVVTAVGDGALAATELERYASAMQKKTGLYPKAPAKTVQVQK
;
A
#
# COMPACT_ATOMS: atom_id res chain seq x y z
N MET A 1 -1.41 -8.30 -9.99
CA MET A 1 -1.85 -8.19 -11.41
C MET A 1 -0.67 -8.28 -12.38
N THR A 2 0.37 -7.46 -12.26
CA THR A 2 1.55 -7.50 -13.18
C THR A 2 2.21 -8.88 -13.22
N ALA A 3 2.44 -9.51 -12.08
CA ALA A 3 2.98 -10.87 -12.06
C ALA A 3 2.08 -11.87 -12.79
N ALA A 4 0.76 -11.76 -12.63
CA ALA A 4 -0.19 -12.61 -13.34
C ALA A 4 -0.15 -12.39 -14.85
N LEU A 5 -0.03 -11.13 -15.30
CA LEU A 5 0.15 -10.79 -16.70
C LEU A 5 1.40 -11.47 -17.29
N TYR A 6 2.55 -11.32 -16.61
CA TYR A 6 3.84 -11.86 -17.09
C TYR A 6 3.84 -13.39 -17.15
N LEU A 7 3.37 -14.05 -16.08
CA LEU A 7 3.31 -15.51 -16.02
C LEU A 7 2.30 -16.09 -17.02
N ALA A 8 1.13 -15.46 -17.19
CA ALA A 8 0.14 -15.89 -18.18
C ALA A 8 0.67 -15.73 -19.63
N ARG A 9 1.41 -14.64 -19.91
CA ARG A 9 2.12 -14.46 -21.19
C ARG A 9 3.16 -15.56 -21.43
N ALA A 10 3.87 -15.98 -20.38
CA ALA A 10 4.82 -17.11 -20.42
C ALA A 10 4.12 -18.48 -20.48
N ARG A 11 2.78 -18.52 -20.61
CA ARG A 11 1.97 -19.73 -20.76
C ARG A 11 1.86 -20.60 -19.52
N TYR A 12 2.05 -20.02 -18.34
CA TYR A 12 1.73 -20.68 -17.07
C TYR A 12 0.27 -20.43 -16.69
N ARG A 13 -0.34 -21.43 -16.05
CA ARG A 13 -1.64 -21.26 -15.40
C ARG A 13 -1.44 -20.44 -14.13
N VAL A 14 -2.11 -19.32 -14.02
CA VAL A 14 -2.00 -18.36 -12.92
C VAL A 14 -3.38 -18.07 -12.34
N VAL A 15 -3.49 -18.11 -11.01
CA VAL A 15 -4.68 -17.69 -10.29
C VAL A 15 -4.31 -16.56 -9.33
N VAL A 16 -4.98 -15.43 -9.46
CA VAL A 16 -4.91 -14.31 -8.50
C VAL A 16 -6.03 -14.50 -7.50
N ILE A 17 -5.69 -14.56 -6.20
CA ILE A 17 -6.66 -14.77 -5.13
C ILE A 17 -6.78 -13.48 -4.33
N GLU A 18 -8.00 -13.01 -4.12
CA GLU A 18 -8.32 -11.83 -3.31
C GLU A 18 -9.54 -12.11 -2.46
N LYS A 19 -9.55 -11.63 -1.21
CA LYS A 19 -10.65 -11.91 -0.28
C LYS A 19 -11.81 -10.93 -0.37
N GLU A 20 -11.55 -9.67 -0.76
CA GLU A 20 -12.55 -8.59 -0.76
C GLU A 20 -12.87 -8.13 -2.18
N HIS A 21 -12.02 -7.29 -2.76
CA HIS A 21 -12.19 -6.76 -4.11
C HIS A 21 -10.82 -6.64 -4.80
N PHE A 22 -10.81 -6.87 -6.10
CA PHE A 22 -9.58 -6.77 -6.87
C PHE A 22 -9.16 -5.31 -7.06
N GLY A 23 -7.88 -5.02 -6.83
CA GLY A 23 -7.31 -3.68 -7.01
C GLY A 23 -6.50 -3.22 -5.81
N GLY A 24 -6.91 -3.61 -4.60
CA GLY A 24 -6.23 -3.24 -3.36
C GLY A 24 -6.45 -1.77 -2.99
N GLN A 25 -5.57 -1.22 -2.16
CA GLN A 25 -5.75 0.10 -1.54
C GLN A 25 -5.88 1.26 -2.53
N ILE A 26 -5.24 1.19 -3.70
CA ILE A 26 -5.30 2.28 -4.68
C ILE A 26 -6.72 2.55 -5.18
N THR A 27 -7.64 1.60 -5.04
CA THR A 27 -9.03 1.76 -5.49
C THR A 27 -9.80 2.86 -4.75
N ILE A 28 -9.34 3.27 -3.57
CA ILE A 28 -9.93 4.40 -2.82
C ILE A 28 -9.50 5.76 -3.41
N THR A 29 -8.44 5.80 -4.21
CA THR A 29 -7.90 7.04 -4.79
C THR A 29 -8.72 7.43 -6.02
N SER A 30 -9.32 8.61 -5.96
CA SER A 30 -10.16 9.13 -7.05
C SER A 30 -9.35 9.50 -8.30
N GLN A 31 -8.10 9.92 -8.13
CA GLN A 31 -7.23 10.40 -9.19
C GLN A 31 -5.78 9.97 -9.00
N VAL A 32 -5.26 9.19 -9.94
CA VAL A 32 -3.85 8.76 -10.02
C VAL A 32 -3.21 9.50 -11.18
N VAL A 33 -2.24 10.37 -10.90
CA VAL A 33 -1.52 11.20 -11.89
C VAL A 33 -0.02 10.89 -11.94
N ASN A 34 0.45 9.99 -11.10
CA ASN A 34 1.87 9.66 -10.95
C ASN A 34 2.23 8.26 -11.46
N TYR A 35 1.39 7.68 -12.33
CA TYR A 35 1.69 6.40 -12.99
C TYR A 35 2.14 6.64 -14.43
N PRO A 36 3.45 6.46 -14.76
CA PRO A 36 3.99 6.74 -16.08
C PRO A 36 3.27 5.97 -17.18
N GLY A 37 2.89 6.67 -18.25
CA GLY A 37 2.14 6.11 -19.39
C GLY A 37 0.61 6.20 -19.24
N VAL A 38 0.11 6.70 -18.10
CA VAL A 38 -1.30 7.03 -17.88
C VAL A 38 -1.36 8.47 -17.37
N GLU A 39 -1.92 9.39 -18.13
CA GLU A 39 -1.96 10.80 -17.76
C GLU A 39 -2.82 11.01 -16.49
N GLN A 40 -3.99 10.37 -16.47
CA GLN A 40 -4.92 10.42 -15.36
C GLN A 40 -5.86 9.22 -15.38
N ALA A 41 -6.07 8.60 -14.22
CA ALA A 41 -7.07 7.54 -14.05
C ALA A 41 -7.54 7.52 -12.58
N SER A 42 -8.73 7.00 -12.30
CA SER A 42 -9.03 6.58 -10.94
C SER A 42 -8.27 5.29 -10.61
N GLY A 43 -8.03 5.05 -9.31
CA GLY A 43 -7.39 3.80 -8.88
C GLY A 43 -8.18 2.57 -9.31
N VAL A 44 -9.51 2.64 -9.31
CA VAL A 44 -10.40 1.59 -9.84
C VAL A 44 -10.15 1.37 -11.33
N SER A 45 -10.19 2.42 -12.15
CA SER A 45 -10.01 2.31 -13.61
C SER A 45 -8.63 1.77 -13.98
N LEU A 46 -7.58 2.21 -13.28
CA LEU A 46 -6.21 1.74 -13.47
C LEU A 46 -6.09 0.25 -13.17
N THR A 47 -6.60 -0.19 -12.02
CA THR A 47 -6.51 -1.59 -11.58
C THR A 47 -7.40 -2.52 -12.41
N ASP A 48 -8.59 -2.07 -12.84
CA ASP A 48 -9.43 -2.82 -13.78
C ASP A 48 -8.75 -3.01 -15.14
N THR A 49 -8.02 -2.00 -15.62
CA THR A 49 -7.24 -2.11 -16.85
C THR A 49 -6.13 -3.15 -16.70
N MET A 50 -5.38 -3.12 -15.59
CA MET A 50 -4.34 -4.13 -15.29
C MET A 50 -4.93 -5.54 -15.18
N ARG A 51 -6.10 -5.68 -14.56
CA ARG A 51 -6.82 -6.94 -14.44
C ARG A 51 -7.21 -7.48 -15.82
N ARG A 52 -7.90 -6.68 -16.65
CA ARG A 52 -8.29 -7.07 -18.01
C ARG A 52 -7.11 -7.47 -18.88
N GLN A 53 -5.97 -6.80 -18.74
CA GLN A 53 -4.74 -7.19 -19.43
C GLN A 53 -4.28 -8.59 -19.02
N ALA A 54 -4.28 -8.91 -17.73
CA ALA A 54 -3.89 -10.23 -17.24
C ALA A 54 -4.90 -11.32 -17.67
N GLU A 55 -6.20 -11.07 -17.56
CA GLU A 55 -7.28 -11.94 -18.01
C GLU A 55 -7.19 -12.23 -19.51
N GLY A 56 -6.86 -11.21 -20.31
CA GLY A 56 -6.66 -11.34 -21.75
C GLY A 56 -5.55 -12.33 -22.14
N PHE A 57 -4.57 -12.58 -21.27
CA PHE A 57 -3.57 -13.63 -21.44
C PHE A 57 -3.93 -14.94 -20.75
N GLY A 58 -5.08 -15.02 -20.10
CA GLY A 58 -5.62 -16.23 -19.47
C GLY A 58 -5.30 -16.37 -17.97
N ALA A 59 -4.94 -15.29 -17.28
CA ALA A 59 -4.88 -15.30 -15.83
C ALA A 59 -6.31 -15.44 -15.24
N GLU A 60 -6.46 -16.30 -14.24
CA GLU A 60 -7.70 -16.52 -13.52
C GLU A 60 -7.76 -15.64 -12.28
N PHE A 61 -8.95 -15.17 -11.92
CA PHE A 61 -9.17 -14.35 -10.72
C PHE A 61 -10.21 -15.04 -9.84
N LEU A 62 -9.84 -15.31 -8.60
CA LEU A 62 -10.66 -16.03 -7.62
C LEU A 62 -10.92 -15.14 -6.40
N LEU A 63 -12.18 -14.85 -6.14
CA LEU A 63 -12.58 -14.18 -4.92
C LEU A 63 -12.70 -15.23 -3.79
N ALA A 64 -11.68 -15.30 -2.95
CA ALA A 64 -11.58 -16.23 -1.82
C ALA A 64 -10.54 -15.73 -0.81
N GLU A 65 -10.70 -16.10 0.44
CA GLU A 65 -9.71 -15.87 1.48
C GLU A 65 -8.67 -16.99 1.47
N VAL A 66 -7.37 -16.63 1.52
CA VAL A 66 -6.29 -17.59 1.75
C VAL A 66 -6.15 -17.80 3.24
N LEU A 67 -6.33 -19.02 3.69
CA LEU A 67 -6.35 -19.39 5.10
C LEU A 67 -4.98 -19.88 5.58
N LYS A 68 -4.23 -20.58 4.71
CA LYS A 68 -2.94 -21.18 5.05
C LYS A 68 -2.12 -21.49 3.80
N LEU A 69 -0.81 -21.41 3.95
CA LEU A 69 0.17 -21.86 2.96
C LEU A 69 0.91 -23.09 3.49
N GLN A 70 1.02 -24.14 2.67
CA GLN A 70 1.92 -25.28 2.91
C GLN A 70 3.02 -25.23 1.85
N MET A 71 4.23 -24.88 2.29
CA MET A 71 5.36 -24.59 1.41
C MET A 71 6.40 -25.71 1.35
N ASP A 72 6.11 -26.87 1.93
CA ASP A 72 7.00 -28.04 1.91
C ASP A 72 6.86 -28.81 0.61
N GLY A 73 7.96 -29.50 0.21
CA GLY A 73 8.00 -30.29 -1.01
C GLY A 73 8.05 -29.48 -2.30
N ASP A 74 8.02 -30.17 -3.43
CA ASP A 74 8.15 -29.57 -4.77
C ASP A 74 6.82 -28.95 -5.26
N VAL A 75 5.70 -29.44 -4.78
CA VAL A 75 4.36 -28.91 -5.05
C VAL A 75 3.82 -28.29 -3.76
N LYS A 76 3.50 -27.02 -3.84
CA LYS A 76 2.95 -26.22 -2.72
C LYS A 76 1.43 -26.32 -2.70
N THR A 77 0.83 -26.14 -1.52
CA THR A 77 -0.62 -26.11 -1.37
C THR A 77 -1.07 -24.79 -0.74
N VAL A 78 -2.04 -24.15 -1.36
CA VAL A 78 -2.72 -22.94 -0.88
C VAL A 78 -4.13 -23.34 -0.44
N PHE A 79 -4.42 -23.23 0.85
CA PHE A 79 -5.74 -23.48 1.42
C PHE A 79 -6.56 -22.21 1.38
N THR A 80 -7.72 -22.27 0.74
CA THR A 80 -8.62 -21.12 0.61
C THR A 80 -10.00 -21.44 1.17
N SER A 81 -10.82 -20.41 1.39
CA SER A 81 -12.24 -20.56 1.75
C SER A 81 -13.09 -21.28 0.69
N ARG A 82 -12.53 -21.51 -0.51
CA ARG A 82 -13.19 -22.22 -1.63
C ARG A 82 -12.51 -23.53 -2.03
N GLY A 83 -11.61 -24.03 -1.19
CA GLY A 83 -10.91 -25.31 -1.43
C GLY A 83 -9.40 -25.12 -1.57
N GLU A 84 -8.73 -26.19 -1.94
CA GLU A 84 -7.27 -26.28 -2.04
C GLU A 84 -6.79 -26.07 -3.47
N LEU A 85 -5.72 -25.31 -3.62
CA LEU A 85 -5.01 -25.13 -4.88
C LEU A 85 -3.60 -25.65 -4.75
N ARG A 86 -3.16 -26.41 -5.74
CA ARG A 86 -1.79 -26.92 -5.84
C ARG A 86 -1.02 -26.16 -6.89
N CYS A 87 0.21 -25.74 -6.56
CA CYS A 87 1.05 -24.94 -7.44
C CYS A 87 2.54 -25.24 -7.22
N PHE A 88 3.39 -24.82 -8.13
CA PHE A 88 4.84 -24.90 -7.95
C PHE A 88 5.35 -23.75 -7.07
N GLY A 89 4.74 -22.58 -7.15
CA GLY A 89 5.15 -21.45 -6.34
C GLY A 89 4.05 -20.47 -6.05
N VAL A 90 4.27 -19.66 -5.04
CA VAL A 90 3.35 -18.65 -4.53
C VAL A 90 4.04 -17.30 -4.58
N LEU A 91 3.32 -16.27 -5.04
CA LEU A 91 3.74 -14.88 -4.95
C LEU A 91 2.79 -14.14 -4.00
N LEU A 92 3.33 -13.63 -2.90
CA LEU A 92 2.60 -12.82 -1.93
C LEU A 92 2.63 -11.36 -2.36
N ALA A 93 1.46 -10.77 -2.56
CA ALA A 93 1.28 -9.36 -2.94
C ALA A 93 0.18 -8.70 -2.10
N THR A 94 0.15 -9.04 -0.81
CA THR A 94 -0.87 -8.64 0.15
C THR A 94 -0.77 -7.18 0.59
N GLY A 95 0.34 -6.51 0.24
CA GLY A 95 0.53 -5.10 0.51
C GLY A 95 0.82 -4.75 1.97
N ALA A 96 0.67 -3.46 2.27
CA ALA A 96 0.77 -2.92 3.62
C ALA A 96 -0.35 -1.90 3.82
N HIS A 97 -0.87 -1.81 5.04
CA HIS A 97 -1.94 -0.88 5.39
C HIS A 97 -1.40 0.25 6.25
N PRO A 98 -1.85 1.50 6.04
CA PRO A 98 -1.53 2.59 6.96
C PRO A 98 -2.00 2.24 8.37
N ARG A 99 -1.16 2.51 9.35
CA ARG A 99 -1.57 2.42 10.75
C ARG A 99 -2.46 3.59 11.07
N ARG A 100 -3.55 3.32 11.76
CA ARG A 100 -4.45 4.38 12.26
C ARG A 100 -3.81 5.09 13.44
N ALA A 101 -4.11 6.38 13.58
CA ALA A 101 -3.77 7.13 14.77
C ALA A 101 -4.75 6.83 15.93
N GLY A 102 -5.99 6.43 15.62
CA GLY A 102 -6.99 5.93 16.56
C GLY A 102 -7.93 7.01 17.13
N PHE A 103 -8.02 8.18 16.50
CA PHE A 103 -8.94 9.23 16.94
C PHE A 103 -10.38 9.02 16.40
N LEU A 104 -11.36 9.60 17.07
CA LEU A 104 -12.75 9.54 16.62
C LEU A 104 -12.93 10.31 15.32
N GLY A 105 -13.68 9.73 14.38
CA GLY A 105 -13.90 10.29 13.03
C GLY A 105 -12.84 9.91 12.00
N GLU A 106 -11.72 9.28 12.40
CA GLU A 106 -10.64 8.91 11.47
C GLU A 106 -11.13 8.05 10.30
N GLU A 107 -11.90 7.00 10.60
CA GLU A 107 -12.42 6.09 9.57
C GLU A 107 -13.60 6.70 8.81
N GLU A 108 -14.46 7.42 9.50
CA GLU A 108 -15.63 8.07 8.90
C GLU A 108 -15.23 9.08 7.81
N PHE A 109 -14.18 9.85 8.06
CA PHE A 109 -13.70 10.88 7.13
C PHE A 109 -12.56 10.41 6.23
N ARG A 110 -12.24 9.14 6.20
CA ARG A 110 -11.26 8.57 5.30
C ARG A 110 -11.66 8.82 3.84
N GLY A 111 -10.78 9.49 3.07
CA GLY A 111 -11.06 9.94 1.70
C GLY A 111 -12.01 11.13 1.60
N ARG A 112 -12.47 11.69 2.75
CA ARG A 112 -13.32 12.89 2.82
C ARG A 112 -12.74 13.97 3.74
N GLY A 113 -11.42 14.02 3.86
CA GLY A 113 -10.70 14.96 4.72
C GLY A 113 -9.56 14.28 5.50
N VAL A 114 -9.67 12.98 5.81
CA VAL A 114 -8.57 12.19 6.37
C VAL A 114 -7.90 11.40 5.25
N ALA A 115 -6.58 11.58 5.11
CA ALA A 115 -5.73 10.98 4.09
C ALA A 115 -4.50 10.31 4.72
N TYR A 116 -3.86 9.40 3.98
CA TYR A 116 -2.69 8.62 4.41
C TYR A 116 -1.52 8.69 3.42
N CYS A 117 -1.68 9.46 2.33
CA CYS A 117 -0.67 9.58 1.28
C CYS A 117 -0.63 11.03 0.78
N ALA A 118 0.44 11.78 1.10
CA ALA A 118 0.56 13.17 0.65
C ALA A 118 0.73 13.27 -0.87
N THR A 119 1.50 12.37 -1.47
CA THR A 119 1.73 12.36 -2.93
C THR A 119 0.50 11.94 -3.74
N CYS A 120 -0.47 11.29 -3.10
CA CYS A 120 -1.72 10.88 -3.74
C CYS A 120 -2.81 11.95 -3.61
N ASP A 121 -2.92 12.54 -2.42
CA ASP A 121 -4.10 13.31 -2.01
C ASP A 121 -3.79 14.80 -1.76
N GLY A 122 -2.50 15.20 -1.72
CA GLY A 122 -2.09 16.56 -1.34
C GLY A 122 -2.71 17.65 -2.20
N GLU A 123 -2.85 17.42 -3.51
CA GLU A 123 -3.43 18.37 -4.46
C GLU A 123 -4.89 18.75 -4.13
N PHE A 124 -5.67 17.83 -3.55
CA PHE A 124 -7.08 18.10 -3.15
C PHE A 124 -7.19 19.13 -2.04
N PHE A 125 -6.09 19.43 -1.36
CA PHE A 125 -6.01 20.40 -0.28
C PHE A 125 -5.30 21.70 -0.69
N THR A 126 -5.25 22.00 -2.00
CA THR A 126 -4.67 23.24 -2.50
C THR A 126 -5.37 24.47 -1.91
N GLY A 127 -4.58 25.36 -1.29
CA GLY A 127 -5.06 26.57 -0.62
C GLY A 127 -5.71 26.35 0.75
N LYS A 128 -5.83 25.11 1.21
CA LYS A 128 -6.45 24.76 2.50
C LYS A 128 -5.40 24.60 3.61
N GLU A 129 -5.85 24.70 4.84
CA GLU A 129 -5.06 24.24 5.99
C GLU A 129 -4.99 22.73 6.04
N VAL A 130 -3.83 22.22 6.45
CA VAL A 130 -3.57 20.79 6.58
C VAL A 130 -2.94 20.48 7.94
N PHE A 131 -3.47 19.46 8.61
CA PHE A 131 -2.86 18.89 9.79
C PHE A 131 -2.15 17.58 9.44
N VAL A 132 -0.95 17.38 9.98
CA VAL A 132 -0.19 16.15 9.84
C VAL A 132 -0.12 15.47 11.21
N VAL A 133 -0.55 14.23 11.31
CA VAL A 133 -0.50 13.43 12.54
C VAL A 133 0.60 12.42 12.43
N GLY A 134 1.67 12.61 13.19
CA GLY A 134 2.84 11.74 13.21
C GLY A 134 4.12 12.48 13.56
N GLY A 135 5.15 11.73 13.96
CA GLY A 135 6.47 12.28 14.33
C GLY A 135 7.64 11.49 13.75
N GLY A 136 7.38 10.58 12.80
CA GLY A 136 8.40 9.78 12.13
C GLY A 136 8.95 10.45 10.86
N PHE A 137 9.79 9.70 10.16
CA PHE A 137 10.41 10.09 8.88
C PHE A 137 9.37 10.60 7.87
N ALA A 138 8.31 9.81 7.63
CA ALA A 138 7.26 10.17 6.68
C ALA A 138 6.53 11.48 7.09
N ALA A 139 6.27 11.68 8.37
CA ALA A 139 5.62 12.90 8.84
C ALA A 139 6.47 14.15 8.56
N ALA A 140 7.79 14.05 8.74
CA ALA A 140 8.71 15.16 8.46
C ALA A 140 8.79 15.47 6.95
N GLU A 141 9.07 14.47 6.11
CA GLU A 141 9.21 14.67 4.66
C GLU A 141 7.90 15.10 3.99
N GLU A 142 6.81 14.40 4.31
CA GLU A 142 5.52 14.63 3.68
C GLU A 142 4.88 15.96 4.12
N SER A 143 5.18 16.46 5.33
CA SER A 143 4.76 17.80 5.74
C SER A 143 5.39 18.89 4.87
N VAL A 144 6.67 18.76 4.51
CA VAL A 144 7.35 19.65 3.57
C VAL A 144 6.75 19.51 2.16
N PHE A 145 6.46 18.30 1.71
CA PHE A 145 5.81 18.07 0.42
C PHE A 145 4.43 18.75 0.33
N LEU A 146 3.62 18.66 1.39
CA LEU A 146 2.29 19.25 1.46
C LEU A 146 2.28 20.78 1.36
N THR A 147 3.37 21.47 1.73
CA THR A 147 3.47 22.94 1.59
C THR A 147 3.39 23.44 0.15
N LYS A 148 3.58 22.55 -0.84
CA LYS A 148 3.40 22.86 -2.26
C LYS A 148 1.96 23.17 -2.61
N TYR A 149 1.02 22.64 -1.84
CA TYR A 149 -0.41 22.74 -2.07
C TYR A 149 -1.10 23.52 -0.95
N ALA A 150 -0.88 23.13 0.30
CA ALA A 150 -1.54 23.72 1.46
C ALA A 150 -1.15 25.18 1.67
N SER A 151 -2.08 25.97 2.19
CA SER A 151 -1.82 27.33 2.67
C SER A 151 -0.93 27.31 3.92
N HIS A 152 -1.19 26.35 4.83
CA HIS A 152 -0.40 26.10 6.03
C HIS A 152 -0.47 24.63 6.42
N VAL A 153 0.60 24.12 7.06
CA VAL A 153 0.70 22.75 7.56
C VAL A 153 0.99 22.76 9.05
N THR A 154 0.12 22.17 9.86
CA THR A 154 0.34 22.00 11.30
C THR A 154 0.66 20.53 11.60
N VAL A 155 1.88 20.25 12.07
CA VAL A 155 2.32 18.88 12.43
C VAL A 155 2.02 18.63 13.91
N LEU A 156 1.22 17.61 14.20
CA LEU A 156 0.86 17.17 15.55
C LEU A 156 1.66 15.91 15.91
N ILE A 157 2.64 16.06 16.78
CA ILE A 157 3.52 15.00 17.24
C ILE A 157 3.14 14.60 18.67
N ARG A 158 2.78 13.32 18.88
CA ARG A 158 2.40 12.81 20.20
C ARG A 158 3.54 12.82 21.21
N GLY A 159 4.79 12.67 20.75
CA GLY A 159 6.00 12.72 21.58
C GLY A 159 6.63 14.10 21.65
N ASP A 160 7.86 14.14 22.17
CA ASP A 160 8.62 15.38 22.42
C ASP A 160 9.19 16.02 21.13
N GLY A 161 9.18 15.31 20.00
CA GLY A 161 9.72 15.78 18.73
C GLY A 161 9.70 14.71 17.66
N PHE A 162 10.30 15.03 16.50
CA PHE A 162 10.52 14.05 15.45
C PHE A 162 11.46 12.93 15.92
N THR A 163 11.15 11.70 15.51
CA THR A 163 11.97 10.51 15.82
C THR A 163 12.93 10.12 14.69
N CYS A 164 12.94 10.87 13.57
CA CYS A 164 13.87 10.71 12.47
C CYS A 164 15.18 11.48 12.74
N VAL A 165 16.18 11.25 11.87
CA VAL A 165 17.47 11.97 11.95
C VAL A 165 17.29 13.47 11.70
N PRO A 166 18.12 14.35 12.31
CA PRO A 166 17.98 15.81 12.20
C PRO A 166 17.89 16.31 10.76
N ALA A 167 18.71 15.79 9.86
CA ALA A 167 18.72 16.18 8.44
C ALA A 167 17.36 16.01 7.72
N VAL A 168 16.48 15.15 8.23
CA VAL A 168 15.11 14.92 7.72
C VAL A 168 14.12 15.82 8.45
N ALA A 169 14.33 16.09 9.74
CA ALA A 169 13.42 16.93 10.53
C ALA A 169 13.61 18.43 10.28
N GLU A 170 14.86 18.87 10.08
CA GLU A 170 15.22 20.29 9.92
C GLU A 170 14.45 21.03 8.82
N PRO A 171 14.22 20.47 7.62
CA PRO A 171 13.41 21.12 6.60
C PRO A 171 11.99 21.44 7.07
N ALA A 172 11.36 20.54 7.83
CA ALA A 172 10.02 20.76 8.38
C ALA A 172 10.02 21.78 9.53
N LEU A 173 11.03 21.70 10.41
CA LEU A 173 11.17 22.60 11.57
C LEU A 173 11.44 24.05 11.17
N ASN A 174 12.11 24.28 10.03
CA ASN A 174 12.55 25.62 9.57
C ASN A 174 11.65 26.18 8.43
N HIS A 175 10.57 25.49 8.05
CA HIS A 175 9.75 25.92 6.93
C HIS A 175 8.71 26.96 7.36
N GLU A 176 8.62 28.10 6.67
CA GLU A 176 7.72 29.22 6.97
C GLU A 176 6.22 28.85 7.02
N LYS A 177 5.81 27.85 6.21
CA LYS A 177 4.43 27.35 6.17
C LYS A 177 4.16 26.21 7.13
N ILE A 178 5.12 25.78 7.95
CA ILE A 178 4.95 24.64 8.85
C ILE A 178 5.00 25.06 10.31
N THR A 179 4.00 24.67 11.08
CA THR A 179 4.01 24.76 12.53
C THR A 179 4.10 23.35 13.12
N VAL A 180 5.13 23.10 13.95
CA VAL A 180 5.29 21.80 14.62
C VAL A 180 4.85 21.91 16.07
N LEU A 181 3.85 21.16 16.46
CA LEU A 181 3.32 21.08 17.81
C LEU A 181 3.65 19.69 18.40
N THR A 182 4.55 19.67 19.36
CA THR A 182 4.93 18.44 20.08
C THR A 182 3.98 18.17 21.24
N ASN A 183 3.97 16.92 21.72
CA ASN A 183 3.10 16.47 22.80
C ASN A 183 1.61 16.71 22.48
N ARG A 184 1.21 16.49 21.24
CA ARG A 184 -0.18 16.67 20.78
C ARG A 184 -0.75 15.37 20.25
N GLU A 185 -1.89 14.98 20.81
CA GLU A 185 -2.65 13.80 20.42
C GLU A 185 -4.03 14.22 19.93
N VAL A 186 -4.36 13.84 18.69
CA VAL A 186 -5.69 14.09 18.13
C VAL A 186 -6.70 13.19 18.84
N LEU A 187 -7.83 13.75 19.23
CA LEU A 187 -8.92 13.05 19.92
C LEU A 187 -10.11 12.81 19.01
N VAL A 188 -10.51 13.85 18.28
CA VAL A 188 -11.75 13.83 17.51
C VAL A 188 -11.61 14.76 16.29
N VAL A 189 -12.20 14.32 15.18
CA VAL A 189 -12.49 15.17 14.01
C VAL A 189 -13.95 15.03 13.63
N SER A 190 -14.54 16.09 13.08
CA SER A 190 -15.91 16.06 12.55
C SER A 190 -16.13 17.15 11.49
N GLY A 191 -17.30 17.11 10.85
CA GLY A 191 -17.76 18.06 9.85
C GLY A 191 -18.96 17.52 9.08
N GLU A 192 -19.63 18.33 8.28
CA GLU A 192 -20.79 17.87 7.49
C GLU A 192 -20.42 17.41 6.09
N GLY A 193 -19.69 18.18 5.30
CA GLY A 193 -19.26 17.83 3.94
C GLY A 193 -17.78 17.48 3.80
N GLY A 194 -16.98 17.92 4.75
CA GLY A 194 -15.55 17.71 4.94
C GLY A 194 -15.21 18.00 6.38
N LEU A 195 -13.92 18.00 6.73
CA LEU A 195 -13.50 18.31 8.10
C LEU A 195 -13.59 19.82 8.36
N ASP A 196 -14.31 20.22 9.39
CA ASP A 196 -14.39 21.60 9.89
C ASP A 196 -14.04 21.74 11.37
N PHE A 197 -13.94 20.61 12.10
CA PHE A 197 -13.64 20.56 13.51
C PHE A 197 -12.56 19.54 13.85
N LEU A 198 -11.59 19.96 14.65
CA LEU A 198 -10.51 19.16 15.19
C LEU A 198 -10.36 19.42 16.69
N LYS A 199 -10.26 18.37 17.48
CA LYS A 199 -9.93 18.43 18.91
C LYS A 199 -8.67 17.62 19.16
N TYR A 200 -7.68 18.23 19.82
CA TYR A 200 -6.47 17.56 20.26
C TYR A 200 -6.10 17.92 21.70
N ARG A 201 -5.30 17.11 22.32
CA ARG A 201 -4.88 17.23 23.71
C ARG A 201 -3.37 17.37 23.81
N ASP A 202 -2.91 18.20 24.72
CA ASP A 202 -1.53 18.15 25.21
C ASP A 202 -1.34 16.91 26.08
N THR A 203 -0.41 16.03 25.72
CA THR A 203 -0.18 14.74 26.42
C THR A 203 0.52 14.91 27.76
N ARG A 204 1.12 16.08 28.05
CA ARG A 204 1.83 16.41 29.28
C ARG A 204 0.92 17.07 30.31
N THR A 205 0.13 18.06 29.86
CA THR A 205 -0.73 18.86 30.74
C THR A 205 -2.17 18.36 30.83
N GLY A 206 -2.61 17.60 29.80
CA GLY A 206 -4.00 17.20 29.64
C GLY A 206 -4.89 18.29 29.06
N GLU A 207 -4.37 19.49 28.79
CA GLU A 207 -5.10 20.61 28.21
C GLU A 207 -5.64 20.22 26.82
N VAL A 208 -6.90 20.57 26.58
CA VAL A 208 -7.59 20.27 25.32
C VAL A 208 -7.76 21.53 24.50
N THR A 209 -7.37 21.47 23.24
CA THR A 209 -7.54 22.54 22.25
C THR A 209 -8.57 22.11 21.23
N GLU A 210 -9.49 23.02 20.90
CA GLU A 210 -10.45 22.86 19.82
C GLU A 210 -10.09 23.82 18.69
N TYR A 211 -10.05 23.29 17.47
CA TYR A 211 -9.85 24.06 16.24
C TYR A 211 -11.10 23.96 15.38
N ARG A 212 -11.53 25.08 14.84
CA ARG A 212 -12.54 25.18 13.79
C ARG A 212 -12.02 26.04 12.66
N SER A 213 -12.31 25.64 11.43
CA SER A 213 -11.99 26.48 10.28
C SER A 213 -12.74 27.81 10.37
N GLU A 214 -12.02 28.92 10.32
CA GLU A 214 -12.61 30.26 10.46
C GLU A 214 -13.52 30.65 9.29
N SER A 215 -13.24 30.14 8.09
CA SER A 215 -13.94 30.46 6.86
C SER A 215 -15.15 29.57 6.56
N GLY A 216 -15.42 28.57 7.40
CA GLY A 216 -16.35 27.49 7.05
C GLY A 216 -15.83 26.55 5.95
N GLU A 217 -14.59 26.73 5.51
CA GLU A 217 -13.90 25.85 4.58
C GLU A 217 -13.40 24.59 5.28
N SER A 218 -13.37 23.48 4.56
CA SER A 218 -12.83 22.23 5.09
C SER A 218 -11.31 22.24 5.09
N PHE A 219 -10.71 21.61 6.11
CA PHE A 219 -9.28 21.35 6.18
C PHE A 219 -8.97 19.87 5.90
N GLY A 220 -7.68 19.52 5.78
CA GLY A 220 -7.21 18.15 5.62
C GLY A 220 -6.44 17.62 6.82
N ILE A 221 -6.54 16.32 7.07
CA ILE A 221 -5.65 15.61 8.00
C ILE A 221 -4.92 14.50 7.28
N PHE A 222 -3.59 14.50 7.37
CA PHE A 222 -2.73 13.43 6.88
C PHE A 222 -2.16 12.64 8.03
N VAL A 223 -2.42 11.33 8.06
CA VAL A 223 -2.00 10.44 9.14
C VAL A 223 -0.76 9.64 8.71
N PHE A 224 0.38 9.93 9.32
CA PHE A 224 1.65 9.24 9.12
C PHE A 224 2.09 8.48 10.38
N ALA A 225 1.21 7.58 10.85
CA ALA A 225 1.45 6.71 12.01
C ALA A 225 2.25 5.43 11.64
N GLY A 226 2.81 5.37 10.43
CA GLY A 226 3.50 4.23 9.86
C GLY A 226 2.59 3.28 9.09
N TYR A 227 3.17 2.16 8.62
CA TYR A 227 2.46 1.11 7.88
C TYR A 227 2.60 -0.23 8.60
N ALA A 228 1.63 -1.11 8.42
CA ALA A 228 1.68 -2.51 8.85
C ALA A 228 1.59 -3.41 7.60
N PRO A 229 2.62 -4.21 7.31
CA PRO A 229 2.58 -5.14 6.20
C PRO A 229 1.65 -6.32 6.52
N ALA A 230 0.89 -6.79 5.51
CA ALA A 230 -0.02 -7.93 5.65
C ALA A 230 0.78 -9.24 5.45
N THR A 231 1.47 -9.70 6.50
CA THR A 231 2.41 -10.83 6.48
C THR A 231 1.99 -12.01 7.34
N GLU A 232 0.75 -12.02 7.84
CA GLU A 232 0.23 -13.06 8.74
C GLU A 232 0.38 -14.46 8.14
N LEU A 233 0.13 -14.63 6.84
CA LEU A 233 0.22 -15.90 6.12
C LEU A 233 1.63 -16.49 6.06
N VAL A 234 2.66 -15.69 6.25
CA VAL A 234 4.06 -16.11 6.09
C VAL A 234 4.89 -16.03 7.36
N ARG A 235 4.28 -15.73 8.50
CA ARG A 235 4.95 -15.79 9.82
C ARG A 235 5.45 -17.20 10.08
N GLY A 236 6.75 -17.32 10.38
CA GLY A 236 7.42 -18.61 10.56
C GLY A 236 7.68 -19.40 9.26
N ILE A 237 7.32 -18.85 8.08
CA ILE A 237 7.58 -19.45 6.77
C ILE A 237 8.70 -18.71 6.05
N ALA A 238 8.68 -17.36 6.05
CA ALA A 238 9.69 -16.51 5.43
C ALA A 238 10.31 -15.57 6.46
N GLU A 239 11.51 -15.07 6.17
CA GLU A 239 12.17 -14.08 7.01
C GLU A 239 11.49 -12.72 6.87
N LEU A 240 11.24 -12.08 8.03
CA LEU A 240 10.71 -10.73 8.16
C LEU A 240 11.76 -9.82 8.79
N ASP A 241 11.64 -8.50 8.57
CA ASP A 241 12.39 -7.51 9.34
C ASP A 241 11.69 -7.21 10.68
N ASP A 242 12.30 -6.32 11.48
CA ASP A 242 11.78 -5.92 12.79
C ASP A 242 10.42 -5.19 12.72
N ASN A 243 10.06 -4.66 11.55
CA ASN A 243 8.78 -4.00 11.28
C ASN A 243 7.73 -4.95 10.70
N GLY A 244 8.09 -6.21 10.45
CA GLY A 244 7.22 -7.25 9.91
C GLY A 244 7.18 -7.33 8.38
N TYR A 245 8.01 -6.59 7.64
CA TYR A 245 8.10 -6.66 6.18
C TYR A 245 8.89 -7.88 5.72
N ILE A 246 8.49 -8.45 4.58
CA ILE A 246 9.18 -9.61 4.00
C ILE A 246 10.54 -9.19 3.44
N LYS A 247 11.59 -9.91 3.84
CA LYS A 247 12.91 -9.81 3.24
C LYS A 247 12.93 -10.56 1.90
N THR A 248 13.30 -9.85 0.85
CA THR A 248 13.48 -10.42 -0.49
C THR A 248 14.86 -10.07 -1.05
N ASP A 249 15.35 -10.90 -1.95
CA ASP A 249 16.49 -10.54 -2.77
C ASP A 249 16.09 -9.59 -3.93
N ARG A 250 17.05 -9.27 -4.81
CA ARG A 250 16.80 -8.37 -5.96
C ARG A 250 15.84 -8.97 -7.00
N THR A 251 15.57 -10.27 -6.95
CA THR A 251 14.64 -10.97 -7.84
C THR A 251 13.28 -11.22 -7.20
N GLN A 252 13.05 -10.63 -6.02
CA GLN A 252 11.83 -10.77 -5.21
C GLN A 252 11.63 -12.20 -4.63
N LYS A 253 12.69 -13.01 -4.57
CA LYS A 253 12.68 -14.31 -3.91
C LYS A 253 12.80 -14.10 -2.40
N THR A 254 12.00 -14.84 -1.62
CA THR A 254 12.07 -14.86 -0.15
C THR A 254 13.10 -15.90 0.34
N SER A 255 13.29 -16.02 1.65
CA SER A 255 14.09 -17.06 2.27
C SER A 255 13.50 -18.47 2.09
N ARG A 256 12.26 -18.61 1.64
CA ARG A 256 11.57 -19.89 1.44
C ARG A 256 11.47 -20.23 -0.04
N ASP A 257 11.98 -21.41 -0.43
CA ASP A 257 11.91 -21.88 -1.83
C ASP A 257 10.48 -21.97 -2.36
N GLY A 258 10.26 -21.40 -3.55
CA GLY A 258 8.95 -21.33 -4.20
C GLY A 258 8.02 -20.27 -3.63
N LEU A 259 8.49 -19.47 -2.67
CA LEU A 259 7.76 -18.30 -2.17
C LEU A 259 8.45 -17.02 -2.61
N TYR A 260 7.69 -16.14 -3.24
CA TYR A 260 8.08 -14.83 -3.71
C TYR A 260 7.21 -13.77 -3.06
N ALA A 261 7.67 -12.54 -2.99
CA ALA A 261 6.88 -11.42 -2.50
C ALA A 261 7.13 -10.18 -3.35
N ALA A 262 6.10 -9.36 -3.55
CA ALA A 262 6.18 -8.16 -4.39
C ALA A 262 5.28 -7.05 -3.85
N GLY A 263 5.67 -5.80 -4.09
CA GLY A 263 4.93 -4.62 -3.67
C GLY A 263 5.18 -4.25 -2.20
N ASP A 264 4.20 -3.59 -1.61
CA ASP A 264 4.34 -2.89 -0.34
C ASP A 264 4.50 -3.80 0.88
N VAL A 265 4.29 -5.10 0.72
CA VAL A 265 4.54 -6.12 1.75
C VAL A 265 6.04 -6.37 1.96
N CYS A 266 6.90 -5.96 1.02
CA CYS A 266 8.35 -6.11 1.08
C CYS A 266 9.03 -4.89 1.72
N ILE A 267 10.29 -5.07 2.16
CA ILE A 267 11.15 -3.96 2.58
C ILE A 267 11.42 -3.06 1.37
N LYS A 268 11.02 -1.79 1.43
CA LYS A 268 11.29 -0.81 0.38
C LYS A 268 11.19 0.64 0.87
N PRO A 269 11.95 1.56 0.25
CA PRO A 269 11.91 2.97 0.60
C PRO A 269 10.68 3.69 0.04
N LEU A 270 10.14 3.24 -1.10
CA LEU A 270 9.02 3.88 -1.80
C LEU A 270 7.89 2.89 -2.04
N ARG A 271 6.69 3.22 -1.56
CA ARG A 271 5.44 2.45 -1.74
C ARG A 271 4.53 3.17 -2.71
N GLN A 272 4.57 2.77 -3.98
CA GLN A 272 3.77 3.32 -5.07
C GLN A 272 3.33 2.20 -6.02
N VAL A 273 2.28 2.44 -6.80
CA VAL A 273 1.80 1.46 -7.78
C VAL A 273 2.90 1.07 -8.77
N VAL A 274 3.70 2.04 -9.24
CA VAL A 274 4.78 1.80 -10.20
C VAL A 274 5.88 0.91 -9.61
N THR A 275 6.24 1.04 -8.32
CA THR A 275 7.23 0.17 -7.69
C THR A 275 6.68 -1.24 -7.47
N ALA A 276 5.40 -1.38 -7.09
CA ALA A 276 4.74 -2.67 -6.97
C ALA A 276 4.61 -3.39 -8.34
N VAL A 277 4.38 -2.66 -9.42
CA VAL A 277 4.38 -3.19 -10.79
C VAL A 277 5.76 -3.71 -11.17
N GLY A 278 6.82 -2.95 -10.90
CA GLY A 278 8.20 -3.36 -11.16
C GLY A 278 8.57 -4.65 -10.41
N ASP A 279 8.28 -4.71 -9.12
CA ASP A 279 8.49 -5.91 -8.30
C ASP A 279 7.72 -7.12 -8.84
N GLY A 280 6.46 -6.91 -9.23
CA GLY A 280 5.62 -7.98 -9.77
C GLY A 280 6.18 -8.57 -11.07
N ALA A 281 6.79 -7.74 -11.92
CA ALA A 281 7.45 -8.20 -13.13
C ALA A 281 8.73 -9.01 -12.84
N LEU A 282 9.56 -8.54 -11.91
CA LEU A 282 10.77 -9.25 -11.45
C LEU A 282 10.42 -10.60 -10.82
N ALA A 283 9.50 -10.60 -9.86
CA ALA A 283 9.04 -11.81 -9.19
C ALA A 283 8.49 -12.84 -10.16
N ALA A 284 7.68 -12.41 -11.13
CA ALA A 284 7.10 -13.28 -12.13
C ALA A 284 8.18 -13.95 -13.02
N THR A 285 9.20 -13.19 -13.41
CA THR A 285 10.29 -13.70 -14.25
C THR A 285 11.09 -14.78 -13.52
N GLU A 286 11.36 -14.59 -12.23
CA GLU A 286 12.11 -15.56 -11.46
C GLU A 286 11.24 -16.78 -11.05
N LEU A 287 9.97 -16.54 -10.72
CA LEU A 287 9.01 -17.61 -10.44
C LEU A 287 8.77 -18.50 -11.67
N GLU A 288 8.79 -17.93 -12.89
CA GLU A 288 8.75 -18.71 -14.14
C GLU A 288 9.91 -19.67 -14.23
N ARG A 289 11.15 -19.21 -13.99
CA ARG A 289 12.35 -20.06 -13.99
C ARG A 289 12.25 -21.19 -12.98
N TYR A 290 11.81 -20.84 -11.77
CA TYR A 290 11.58 -21.83 -10.71
C TYR A 290 10.51 -22.85 -11.11
N ALA A 291 9.37 -22.42 -11.61
CA ALA A 291 8.28 -23.29 -12.06
C ALA A 291 8.74 -24.23 -13.20
N SER A 292 9.52 -23.72 -14.15
CA SER A 292 10.10 -24.53 -15.23
C SER A 292 11.02 -25.65 -14.68
N ALA A 293 11.84 -25.32 -13.68
CA ALA A 293 12.69 -26.32 -13.03
C ALA A 293 11.86 -27.38 -12.29
N MET A 294 10.78 -26.96 -11.61
CA MET A 294 9.88 -27.90 -10.91
C MET A 294 9.09 -28.77 -11.88
N GLN A 295 8.65 -28.26 -13.02
CA GLN A 295 8.02 -29.08 -14.07
C GLN A 295 8.95 -30.21 -14.52
N LYS A 296 10.21 -29.89 -14.81
CA LYS A 296 11.22 -30.89 -15.20
C LYS A 296 11.49 -31.93 -14.10
N LYS A 297 11.59 -31.45 -12.84
CA LYS A 297 11.86 -32.31 -11.68
C LYS A 297 10.71 -33.28 -11.37
N THR A 298 9.47 -32.77 -11.45
CA THR A 298 8.27 -33.52 -11.03
C THR A 298 7.60 -34.27 -12.16
N GLY A 299 7.87 -33.93 -13.42
CA GLY A 299 7.15 -34.43 -14.58
C GLY A 299 5.71 -33.90 -14.70
N LEU A 300 5.32 -32.92 -13.89
CA LEU A 300 3.97 -32.33 -13.91
C LEU A 300 3.95 -31.11 -14.82
N TYR A 301 3.08 -31.11 -15.83
CA TYR A 301 2.91 -30.00 -16.79
C TYR A 301 1.46 -29.53 -16.79
N PRO A 302 1.10 -28.58 -15.91
CA PRO A 302 -0.25 -28.02 -15.87
C PRO A 302 -0.65 -27.43 -17.24
N LYS A 303 -1.88 -27.69 -17.65
CA LYS A 303 -2.38 -27.20 -18.95
C LYS A 303 -2.36 -25.67 -18.96
N ALA A 304 -1.70 -25.10 -19.96
CA ALA A 304 -1.67 -23.66 -20.14
C ALA A 304 -3.08 -23.12 -20.44
N PRO A 305 -3.43 -21.92 -19.98
CA PRO A 305 -4.72 -21.31 -20.25
C PRO A 305 -4.88 -21.02 -21.75
N ALA A 306 -6.12 -21.04 -22.21
CA ALA A 306 -6.44 -20.59 -23.57
C ALA A 306 -6.15 -19.08 -23.67
N LYS A 307 -5.57 -18.64 -24.80
CA LYS A 307 -5.46 -17.20 -25.11
C LYS A 307 -6.83 -16.66 -25.49
N THR A 308 -7.26 -15.61 -24.80
CA THR A 308 -8.47 -14.88 -25.13
C THR A 308 -8.19 -13.63 -25.98
N VAL A 309 -6.95 -13.15 -25.98
CA VAL A 309 -6.53 -12.01 -26.80
C VAL A 309 -5.91 -12.50 -28.10
N GLN A 310 -6.52 -12.17 -29.22
CA GLN A 310 -5.86 -12.19 -30.53
C GLN A 310 -4.94 -10.97 -30.58
N VAL A 311 -3.64 -11.19 -30.43
CA VAL A 311 -2.66 -10.13 -30.75
C VAL A 311 -2.73 -9.96 -32.27
N GLN A 312 -3.39 -8.92 -32.73
CA GLN A 312 -3.23 -8.47 -34.10
C GLN A 312 -1.74 -8.17 -34.33
N LYS A 313 -1.14 -8.85 -35.29
CA LYS A 313 0.25 -8.66 -35.70
C LYS A 313 0.40 -7.32 -36.42
#